data_a9f229da20a792eb373fab780ea9a42e
#
_entry.id   a9f229da20a792eb373fab780ea9a42e
#
_cell.length_a   1.000
_cell.length_b   1.000
_cell.length_c   1.000
_cell.angle_alpha   90.00
_cell.angle_beta   90.00
_cell.angle_gamma   90.00
#
_symmetry.space_group_name_H-M   'P 1'
#
loop_
_entity.id
_entity.type
_entity.pdbx_description
1 polymer ?
#
loop_
_entity_poly.entity_id
_entity_poly.type
_entity_poly.pdbx_seq_one_letter_code
_entity_poly.pdbx_strand_id
1 'polypeptide(L)'
;MAGLRERQKADREKRILQAAVTRFRADGYRAVRIEDLAEAAEVSVGTVYNYYRTKGDILIATVTMEVEEVLAEGEAVIADPPADVAEAVLRLVFGYYDHSLEYLSKEMWRRAMALAIEAPETPNGRRYLELDRRLAGQVTALLRTLQARGALRGDVDPAAFGQLVFNDLNMEFIEFVKDDAMTLADLRARLAGQIRP
;
A
#
# COMPACT_ATOMS: atom_id res chain seq x y z
N MET A 1 -25.23 6.50 14.10
CA MET A 1 -24.12 7.17 14.87
C MET A 1 -23.38 6.09 15.64
N ALA A 2 -22.08 5.96 15.46
CA ALA A 2 -21.26 5.02 16.22
C ALA A 2 -21.34 5.36 17.71
N GLY A 3 -21.57 4.37 18.58
CA GLY A 3 -21.65 4.57 20.01
C GLY A 3 -20.30 5.01 20.61
N LEU A 4 -20.33 5.58 21.83
CA LEU A 4 -19.11 6.04 22.53
C LEU A 4 -18.04 4.95 22.61
N ARG A 5 -18.45 3.69 22.84
CA ARG A 5 -17.54 2.52 22.91
C ARG A 5 -16.84 2.25 21.59
N GLU A 6 -17.54 2.39 20.44
CA GLU A 6 -16.94 2.20 19.11
C GLU A 6 -15.93 3.30 18.79
N ARG A 7 -16.24 4.56 19.15
CA ARG A 7 -15.28 5.66 18.99
C ARG A 7 -14.03 5.46 19.83
N GLN A 8 -14.18 5.05 21.09
CA GLN A 8 -13.05 4.73 21.98
C GLN A 8 -12.23 3.54 21.48
N LYS A 9 -12.90 2.55 20.84
CA LYS A 9 -12.22 1.43 20.22
C LYS A 9 -11.37 1.88 19.04
N ALA A 10 -11.96 2.63 18.11
CA ALA A 10 -11.26 3.18 16.94
C ALA A 10 -10.10 4.11 17.32
N ASP A 11 -10.28 4.95 18.36
CA ASP A 11 -9.21 5.82 18.86
C ASP A 11 -8.01 5.03 19.38
N ARG A 12 -8.25 3.98 20.19
CA ARG A 12 -7.17 3.11 20.69
C ARG A 12 -6.45 2.39 19.56
N GLU A 13 -7.19 1.86 18.59
CA GLU A 13 -6.60 1.21 17.41
C GLU A 13 -5.71 2.18 16.63
N LYS A 14 -6.18 3.38 16.39
CA LYS A 14 -5.41 4.45 15.73
C LYS A 14 -4.12 4.76 16.49
N ARG A 15 -4.18 4.91 17.82
CA ARG A 15 -2.98 5.18 18.64
C ARG A 15 -1.97 4.05 18.56
N ILE A 16 -2.42 2.77 18.58
CA ILE A 16 -1.54 1.62 18.44
C ILE A 16 -0.84 1.64 17.07
N LEU A 17 -1.57 1.92 15.98
CA LEU A 17 -0.97 2.00 14.64
C LEU A 17 0.00 3.17 14.51
N GLN A 18 -0.32 4.35 15.06
CA GLN A 18 0.58 5.50 15.05
C GLN A 18 1.88 5.21 15.84
N ALA A 19 1.76 4.58 17.02
CA ALA A 19 2.91 4.13 17.79
C ALA A 19 3.76 3.12 17.00
N ALA A 20 3.11 2.18 16.30
CA ALA A 20 3.79 1.19 15.47
C ALA A 20 4.57 1.85 14.31
N VAL A 21 3.96 2.76 13.57
CA VAL A 21 4.63 3.54 12.51
C VAL A 21 5.87 4.23 13.06
N THR A 22 5.71 4.98 14.14
CA THR A 22 6.81 5.74 14.75
C THR A 22 7.95 4.84 15.20
N ARG A 23 7.64 3.78 15.96
CA ARG A 23 8.65 2.88 16.53
C ARG A 23 9.30 2.00 15.48
N PHE A 24 8.54 1.43 14.55
CA PHE A 24 9.10 0.60 13.47
C PHE A 24 10.03 1.40 12.54
N ARG A 25 9.73 2.66 12.29
CA ARG A 25 10.60 3.53 11.48
C ARG A 25 11.86 3.95 12.22
N ALA A 26 11.76 4.28 13.52
CA ALA A 26 12.88 4.76 14.31
C ALA A 26 13.84 3.64 14.71
N ASP A 27 13.31 2.51 15.18
CA ASP A 27 14.08 1.45 15.84
C ASP A 27 14.25 0.19 14.95
N GLY A 28 13.55 0.14 13.80
CA GLY A 28 13.46 -1.01 12.92
C GLY A 28 12.40 -2.03 13.37
N TYR A 29 11.73 -2.66 12.41
CA TYR A 29 10.65 -3.61 12.69
C TYR A 29 11.10 -4.77 13.60
N ARG A 30 12.33 -5.29 13.41
CA ARG A 30 12.80 -6.45 14.16
C ARG A 30 13.01 -6.16 15.63
N ALA A 31 13.58 -5.00 15.97
CA ALA A 31 13.96 -4.62 17.34
C ALA A 31 12.75 -4.32 18.23
N VAL A 32 11.71 -3.71 17.68
CA VAL A 32 10.53 -3.26 18.43
C VAL A 32 9.72 -4.43 18.97
N ARG A 33 9.35 -4.38 20.24
CA ARG A 33 8.52 -5.35 20.94
C ARG A 33 7.09 -4.83 21.08
N ILE A 34 6.14 -5.73 21.35
CA ILE A 34 4.74 -5.36 21.62
C ILE A 34 4.61 -4.45 22.84
N GLU A 35 5.45 -4.68 23.85
CA GLU A 35 5.50 -3.86 25.06
C GLU A 35 5.86 -2.41 24.76
N ASP A 36 6.83 -2.18 23.85
CA ASP A 36 7.25 -0.85 23.41
C ASP A 36 6.11 -0.11 22.68
N LEU A 37 5.31 -0.84 21.90
CA LEU A 37 4.14 -0.29 21.21
C LEU A 37 3.01 0.05 22.19
N ALA A 38 2.79 -0.79 23.19
CA ALA A 38 1.78 -0.56 24.22
C ALA A 38 2.11 0.70 25.02
N GLU A 39 3.37 0.86 25.44
CA GLU A 39 3.87 2.05 26.15
C GLU A 39 3.70 3.31 25.29
N ALA A 40 4.17 3.29 24.04
CA ALA A 40 4.08 4.42 23.11
C ALA A 40 2.64 4.80 22.75
N ALA A 41 1.72 3.84 22.74
CA ALA A 41 0.29 4.06 22.51
C ALA A 41 -0.50 4.42 23.79
N GLU A 42 0.16 4.46 24.96
CA GLU A 42 -0.47 4.68 26.26
C GLU A 42 -1.63 3.70 26.54
N VAL A 43 -1.39 2.41 26.25
CA VAL A 43 -2.35 1.32 26.53
C VAL A 43 -1.65 0.15 27.23
N SER A 44 -2.42 -0.76 27.82
CA SER A 44 -1.83 -2.00 28.33
C SER A 44 -1.44 -2.95 27.19
N VAL A 45 -0.44 -3.82 27.43
CA VAL A 45 -0.05 -4.90 26.51
C VAL A 45 -1.25 -5.79 26.17
N GLY A 46 -2.10 -6.11 27.17
CA GLY A 46 -3.34 -6.85 26.95
C GLY A 46 -4.31 -6.12 26.03
N THR A 47 -4.32 -4.78 26.04
CA THR A 47 -5.11 -3.99 25.09
C THR A 47 -4.59 -4.18 23.68
N VAL A 48 -3.27 -4.15 23.45
CA VAL A 48 -2.69 -4.40 22.10
C VAL A 48 -3.10 -5.78 21.60
N TYR A 49 -2.98 -6.82 22.42
CA TYR A 49 -3.37 -8.20 22.05
C TYR A 49 -4.88 -8.38 21.79
N ASN A 50 -5.74 -7.51 22.28
CA ASN A 50 -7.16 -7.51 21.94
C ASN A 50 -7.43 -7.04 20.49
N TYR A 51 -6.51 -6.27 19.88
CA TYR A 51 -6.61 -5.82 18.50
C TYR A 51 -5.75 -6.68 17.55
N TYR A 52 -4.55 -7.06 17.98
CA TYR A 52 -3.53 -7.69 17.15
C TYR A 52 -2.87 -8.85 17.89
N ARG A 53 -2.93 -10.04 17.33
CA ARG A 53 -2.35 -11.25 17.96
C ARG A 53 -0.83 -11.28 17.86
N THR A 54 -0.29 -10.71 16.81
CA THR A 54 1.15 -10.72 16.52
C THR A 54 1.61 -9.34 16.05
N LYS A 55 2.92 -9.12 16.12
CA LYS A 55 3.54 -7.94 15.52
C LYS A 55 3.33 -7.89 13.98
N GLY A 56 3.20 -9.05 13.33
CA GLY A 56 2.86 -9.16 11.93
C GLY A 56 1.46 -8.61 11.61
N ASP A 57 0.48 -8.82 12.50
CA ASP A 57 -0.87 -8.27 12.32
C ASP A 57 -0.85 -6.73 12.33
N ILE A 58 -0.04 -6.14 13.22
CA ILE A 58 0.14 -4.68 13.29
C ILE A 58 0.81 -4.17 12.00
N LEU A 59 1.83 -4.87 11.50
CA LEU A 59 2.49 -4.50 10.25
C LEU A 59 1.51 -4.53 9.07
N ILE A 60 0.73 -5.58 8.92
CA ILE A 60 -0.28 -5.68 7.84
C ILE A 60 -1.38 -4.63 7.99
N ALA A 61 -1.76 -4.27 9.22
CA ALA A 61 -2.68 -3.17 9.47
C ALA A 61 -2.08 -1.81 9.05
N THR A 62 -0.77 -1.61 9.26
CA THR A 62 -0.06 -0.41 8.78
C THR A 62 0.01 -0.37 7.24
N VAL A 63 0.28 -1.50 6.59
CA VAL A 63 0.21 -1.62 5.11
C VAL A 63 -1.21 -1.32 4.61
N THR A 64 -2.22 -1.82 5.33
CA THR A 64 -3.62 -1.54 4.97
C THR A 64 -3.93 -0.06 5.01
N MET A 65 -3.50 0.64 6.06
CA MET A 65 -3.69 2.08 6.21
C MET A 65 -3.04 2.85 5.06
N GLU A 66 -1.79 2.53 4.74
CA GLU A 66 -1.04 3.08 3.59
C GLU A 66 -1.80 2.89 2.27
N VAL A 67 -2.19 1.66 1.96
CA VAL A 67 -2.88 1.35 0.69
C VAL A 67 -4.27 1.97 0.61
N GLU A 68 -5.01 2.08 1.72
CA GLU A 68 -6.32 2.76 1.74
C GLU A 68 -6.20 4.25 1.37
N GLU A 69 -5.14 4.92 1.85
CA GLU A 69 -4.89 6.32 1.55
C GLU A 69 -4.54 6.52 0.06
N VAL A 70 -3.60 5.76 -0.49
CA VAL A 70 -3.24 5.89 -1.92
C VAL A 70 -4.39 5.53 -2.85
N LEU A 71 -5.24 4.56 -2.47
CA LEU A 71 -6.45 4.24 -3.22
C LEU A 71 -7.43 5.42 -3.21
N ALA A 72 -7.62 6.08 -2.07
CA ALA A 72 -8.49 7.25 -1.97
C ALA A 72 -7.98 8.41 -2.83
N GLU A 73 -6.67 8.67 -2.83
CA GLU A 73 -6.04 9.69 -3.68
C GLU A 73 -6.14 9.33 -5.17
N GLY A 74 -5.95 8.06 -5.52
CA GLY A 74 -6.04 7.56 -6.90
C GLY A 74 -7.41 7.75 -7.55
N GLU A 75 -8.50 7.80 -6.77
CA GLU A 75 -9.84 8.08 -7.29
C GLU A 75 -9.93 9.45 -7.98
N ALA A 76 -9.18 10.44 -7.51
CA ALA A 76 -9.15 11.76 -8.15
C ALA A 76 -8.49 11.70 -9.54
N VAL A 77 -7.45 10.87 -9.71
CA VAL A 77 -6.79 10.65 -11.01
C VAL A 77 -7.74 9.94 -11.97
N ILE A 78 -8.51 8.96 -11.50
CA ILE A 78 -9.48 8.23 -12.33
C ILE A 78 -10.64 9.12 -12.75
N ALA A 79 -11.11 9.99 -11.87
CA ALA A 79 -12.21 10.92 -12.17
C ALA A 79 -11.85 11.94 -13.24
N ASP A 80 -10.61 12.43 -13.23
CA ASP A 80 -10.10 13.38 -14.21
C ASP A 80 -8.66 13.06 -14.66
N PRO A 81 -8.48 11.98 -15.46
CA PRO A 81 -7.16 11.56 -15.93
C PRO A 81 -6.62 12.50 -17.01
N PRO A 82 -5.30 12.64 -17.10
CA PRO A 82 -4.64 13.19 -18.27
C PRO A 82 -5.12 12.52 -19.58
N ALA A 83 -5.11 13.26 -20.67
CA ALA A 83 -5.53 12.73 -21.98
C ALA A 83 -4.54 11.70 -22.55
N ASP A 84 -3.25 11.84 -22.25
CA ASP A 84 -2.21 10.89 -22.62
C ASP A 84 -2.24 9.67 -21.69
N VAL A 85 -2.37 8.48 -22.27
CA VAL A 85 -2.52 7.22 -21.50
C VAL A 85 -1.30 6.94 -20.63
N ALA A 86 -0.09 7.19 -21.15
CA ALA A 86 1.14 6.95 -20.41
C ALA A 86 1.26 7.93 -19.22
N GLU A 87 0.92 9.20 -19.43
CA GLU A 87 0.90 10.20 -18.36
C GLU A 87 -0.13 9.85 -17.28
N ALA A 88 -1.32 9.41 -17.67
CA ALA A 88 -2.36 9.02 -16.74
C ALA A 88 -1.93 7.85 -15.85
N VAL A 89 -1.33 6.81 -16.46
CA VAL A 89 -0.80 5.65 -15.73
C VAL A 89 0.34 6.07 -14.81
N LEU A 90 1.31 6.83 -15.29
CA LEU A 90 2.44 7.32 -14.48
C LEU A 90 1.96 8.18 -13.31
N ARG A 91 0.96 9.06 -13.53
CA ARG A 91 0.41 9.90 -12.46
C ARG A 91 -0.23 9.09 -11.35
N LEU A 92 -1.02 8.07 -11.71
CA LEU A 92 -1.63 7.17 -10.73
C LEU A 92 -0.57 6.42 -9.92
N VAL A 93 0.38 5.82 -10.61
CA VAL A 93 1.39 4.94 -10.01
C VAL A 93 2.41 5.72 -9.18
N PHE A 94 2.80 6.90 -9.62
CA PHE A 94 3.68 7.75 -8.83
C PHE A 94 3.01 8.16 -7.51
N GLY A 95 1.69 8.34 -7.48
CA GLY A 95 0.95 8.52 -6.23
C GLY A 95 1.17 7.34 -5.26
N TYR A 96 1.10 6.09 -5.75
CA TYR A 96 1.36 4.91 -4.92
C TYR A 96 2.79 4.87 -4.37
N TYR A 97 3.78 5.18 -5.22
CA TYR A 97 5.18 5.06 -4.82
C TYR A 97 5.67 6.21 -3.96
N ASP A 98 5.28 7.44 -4.27
CA ASP A 98 5.68 8.61 -3.48
C ASP A 98 5.18 8.49 -2.04
N HIS A 99 4.00 7.91 -1.85
CA HIS A 99 3.41 7.69 -0.53
C HIS A 99 4.00 6.46 0.19
N SER A 100 4.55 5.48 -0.55
CA SER A 100 4.94 4.16 -0.01
C SER A 100 5.93 4.19 1.17
N LEU A 101 6.68 5.27 1.32
CA LEU A 101 7.63 5.48 2.42
C LEU A 101 7.14 6.45 3.50
N GLU A 102 5.89 6.89 3.45
CA GLU A 102 5.31 7.77 4.48
C GLU A 102 5.17 7.05 5.82
N TYR A 103 4.60 5.85 5.83
CA TYR A 103 4.38 5.05 7.03
C TYR A 103 5.32 3.87 7.16
N LEU A 104 5.85 3.37 6.03
CA LEU A 104 6.65 2.15 6.00
C LEU A 104 8.09 2.44 5.53
N SER A 105 9.04 1.66 6.03
CA SER A 105 10.38 1.58 5.45
C SER A 105 10.44 0.42 4.45
N LYS A 106 11.51 0.38 3.62
CA LYS A 106 11.76 -0.76 2.73
C LYS A 106 11.85 -2.09 3.49
N GLU A 107 12.44 -2.10 4.70
CA GLU A 107 12.47 -3.28 5.58
C GLU A 107 11.05 -3.75 5.93
N MET A 108 10.16 -2.82 6.28
CA MET A 108 8.78 -3.15 6.63
C MET A 108 8.02 -3.73 5.43
N TRP A 109 8.18 -3.14 4.24
CA TRP A 109 7.60 -3.67 3.00
C TRP A 109 8.10 -5.08 2.69
N ARG A 110 9.42 -5.31 2.75
CA ARG A 110 10.01 -6.66 2.56
C ARG A 110 9.40 -7.65 3.55
N ARG A 111 9.23 -7.26 4.80
CA ARG A 111 8.65 -8.13 5.82
C ARG A 111 7.18 -8.42 5.59
N ALA A 112 6.40 -7.44 5.20
CA ALA A 112 4.97 -7.61 4.88
C ALA A 112 4.78 -8.56 3.70
N MET A 113 5.55 -8.38 2.62
CA MET A 113 5.56 -9.27 1.46
C MET A 113 5.95 -10.70 1.84
N ALA A 114 7.01 -10.87 2.63
CA ALA A 114 7.44 -12.20 3.11
C ALA A 114 6.33 -12.90 3.89
N LEU A 115 5.66 -12.22 4.83
CA LEU A 115 4.54 -12.77 5.58
C LEU A 115 3.39 -13.23 4.67
N ALA A 116 3.09 -12.46 3.62
CA ALA A 116 2.03 -12.78 2.68
C ALA A 116 2.37 -14.00 1.80
N ILE A 117 3.65 -14.11 1.39
CA ILE A 117 4.14 -15.22 0.54
C ILE A 117 4.31 -16.51 1.36
N GLU A 118 4.84 -16.41 2.59
CA GLU A 118 5.10 -17.57 3.46
C GLU A 118 3.80 -18.25 3.93
N ALA A 119 2.71 -17.47 4.12
CA ALA A 119 1.47 -17.96 4.69
C ALA A 119 0.23 -17.28 4.04
N PRO A 120 -0.02 -17.52 2.73
CA PRO A 120 -1.07 -16.82 1.96
C PRO A 120 -2.49 -17.14 2.44
N GLU A 121 -2.68 -18.29 3.11
CA GLU A 121 -3.97 -18.74 3.65
C GLU A 121 -4.33 -18.08 4.99
N THR A 122 -3.38 -17.40 5.64
CA THR A 122 -3.63 -16.68 6.91
C THR A 122 -4.48 -15.42 6.68
N PRO A 123 -5.12 -14.87 7.72
CA PRO A 123 -5.80 -13.58 7.61
C PRO A 123 -4.89 -12.46 7.05
N ASN A 124 -3.62 -12.41 7.47
CA ASN A 124 -2.63 -11.45 6.99
C ASN A 124 -2.30 -11.63 5.51
N GLY A 125 -2.02 -12.87 5.08
CA GLY A 125 -1.74 -13.19 3.68
C GLY A 125 -2.93 -12.83 2.78
N ARG A 126 -4.14 -13.24 3.17
CA ARG A 126 -5.36 -12.88 2.43
C ARG A 126 -5.59 -11.37 2.37
N ARG A 127 -5.35 -10.66 3.47
CA ARG A 127 -5.50 -9.19 3.50
C ARG A 127 -4.51 -8.51 2.54
N TYR A 128 -3.25 -8.92 2.57
CA TYR A 128 -2.23 -8.38 1.66
C TYR A 128 -2.61 -8.61 0.18
N LEU A 129 -2.99 -9.84 -0.18
CA LEU A 129 -3.45 -10.17 -1.54
C LEU A 129 -4.70 -9.38 -1.96
N GLU A 130 -5.59 -9.06 -1.03
CA GLU A 130 -6.76 -8.22 -1.30
C GLU A 130 -6.36 -6.78 -1.61
N LEU A 131 -5.36 -6.23 -0.91
CA LEU A 131 -4.83 -4.89 -1.20
C LEU A 131 -4.21 -4.83 -2.61
N ASP A 132 -3.43 -5.84 -3.01
CA ASP A 132 -2.87 -5.94 -4.36
C ASP A 132 -3.97 -5.98 -5.42
N ARG A 133 -5.03 -6.76 -5.19
CA ARG A 133 -6.18 -6.82 -6.13
C ARG A 133 -6.89 -5.48 -6.26
N ARG A 134 -7.01 -4.71 -5.19
CA ARG A 134 -7.63 -3.38 -5.21
C ARG A 134 -6.79 -2.39 -6.00
N LEU A 135 -5.46 -2.39 -5.82
CA LEU A 135 -4.54 -1.57 -6.60
C LEU A 135 -4.60 -1.93 -8.09
N ALA A 136 -4.57 -3.22 -8.44
CA ALA A 136 -4.76 -3.69 -9.82
C ALA A 136 -6.12 -3.29 -10.40
N GLY A 137 -7.17 -3.35 -9.57
CA GLY A 137 -8.51 -2.91 -9.93
C GLY A 137 -8.56 -1.41 -10.24
N GLN A 138 -7.82 -0.59 -9.51
CA GLN A 138 -7.75 0.85 -9.76
C GLN A 138 -7.03 1.19 -11.06
N VAL A 139 -5.93 0.49 -11.40
CA VAL A 139 -5.28 0.61 -12.72
C VAL A 139 -6.26 0.24 -13.84
N THR A 140 -7.00 -0.87 -13.67
CA THR A 140 -8.03 -1.28 -14.63
C THR A 140 -9.14 -0.23 -14.79
N ALA A 141 -9.59 0.38 -13.69
CA ALA A 141 -10.61 1.43 -13.72
C ALA A 141 -10.13 2.67 -14.47
N LEU A 142 -8.88 3.09 -14.26
CA LEU A 142 -8.26 4.17 -15.01
C LEU A 142 -8.29 3.89 -16.54
N LEU A 143 -7.84 2.70 -16.95
CA LEU A 143 -7.80 2.31 -18.35
C LEU A 143 -9.20 2.26 -19.00
N ARG A 144 -10.22 1.81 -18.27
CA ARG A 144 -11.63 1.88 -18.70
C ARG A 144 -12.10 3.30 -18.91
N THR A 145 -11.75 4.21 -17.99
CA THR A 145 -12.08 5.64 -18.12
C THR A 145 -11.42 6.25 -19.33
N LEU A 146 -10.13 5.95 -19.58
CA LEU A 146 -9.40 6.42 -20.75
C LEU A 146 -9.98 5.87 -22.07
N GLN A 147 -10.39 4.60 -22.09
CA GLN A 147 -11.05 3.98 -23.23
C GLN A 147 -12.42 4.62 -23.53
N ALA A 148 -13.22 4.86 -22.49
CA ALA A 148 -14.52 5.54 -22.63
C ALA A 148 -14.38 6.98 -23.15
N ARG A 149 -13.25 7.65 -22.88
CA ARG A 149 -12.91 8.98 -23.40
C ARG A 149 -12.25 8.94 -24.79
N GLY A 150 -12.02 7.75 -25.36
CA GLY A 150 -11.38 7.58 -26.68
C GLY A 150 -9.86 7.75 -26.67
N ALA A 151 -9.22 7.89 -25.51
CA ALA A 151 -7.77 8.00 -25.37
C ALA A 151 -7.07 6.64 -25.50
N LEU A 152 -7.71 5.54 -25.09
CA LEU A 152 -7.25 4.17 -25.28
C LEU A 152 -8.06 3.50 -26.40
N ARG A 153 -7.37 2.75 -27.28
CA ARG A 153 -8.00 2.03 -28.41
C ARG A 153 -9.09 1.07 -27.92
N GLY A 154 -10.18 0.96 -28.69
CA GLY A 154 -11.33 0.12 -28.33
C GLY A 154 -11.10 -1.39 -28.42
N ASP A 155 -10.03 -1.84 -29.11
CA ASP A 155 -9.63 -3.24 -29.25
C ASP A 155 -8.72 -3.73 -28.12
N VAL A 156 -8.32 -2.87 -27.19
CA VAL A 156 -7.57 -3.24 -25.97
C VAL A 156 -8.56 -3.65 -24.90
N ASP A 157 -8.37 -4.83 -24.30
CA ASP A 157 -9.10 -5.22 -23.09
C ASP A 157 -8.49 -4.51 -21.86
N PRO A 158 -9.21 -3.57 -21.21
CA PRO A 158 -8.67 -2.83 -20.07
C PRO A 158 -8.38 -3.72 -18.86
N ALA A 159 -9.07 -4.86 -18.70
CA ALA A 159 -8.82 -5.76 -17.59
C ALA A 159 -7.52 -6.53 -17.78
N ALA A 160 -7.31 -7.14 -18.95
CA ALA A 160 -6.09 -7.86 -19.27
C ALA A 160 -4.87 -6.92 -19.28
N PHE A 161 -5.00 -5.75 -19.92
CA PHE A 161 -3.93 -4.77 -20.00
C PHE A 161 -3.64 -4.15 -18.62
N GLY A 162 -4.67 -3.83 -17.83
CA GLY A 162 -4.50 -3.31 -16.48
C GLY A 162 -3.77 -4.28 -15.55
N GLN A 163 -4.08 -5.57 -15.66
CA GLN A 163 -3.36 -6.60 -14.90
C GLN A 163 -1.88 -6.71 -15.33
N LEU A 164 -1.60 -6.63 -16.64
CA LEU A 164 -0.23 -6.63 -17.15
C LEU A 164 0.57 -5.43 -16.62
N VAL A 165 -0.01 -4.23 -16.73
CA VAL A 165 0.59 -3.00 -16.21
C VAL A 165 0.83 -3.12 -14.70
N PHE A 166 -0.15 -3.56 -13.92
CA PHE A 166 0.01 -3.73 -12.48
C PHE A 166 1.11 -4.73 -12.13
N ASN A 167 1.21 -5.86 -12.82
CA ASN A 167 2.25 -6.86 -12.58
C ASN A 167 3.66 -6.29 -12.79
N ASP A 168 3.86 -5.51 -13.86
CA ASP A 168 5.14 -4.85 -14.14
C ASP A 168 5.48 -3.82 -13.05
N LEU A 169 4.52 -2.98 -12.68
CA LEU A 169 4.66 -1.99 -11.62
C LEU A 169 4.97 -2.62 -10.27
N ASN A 170 4.27 -3.70 -9.92
CA ASN A 170 4.52 -4.41 -8.66
C ASN A 170 5.92 -5.04 -8.64
N MET A 171 6.40 -5.55 -9.77
CA MET A 171 7.77 -6.07 -9.88
C MET A 171 8.81 -4.97 -9.67
N GLU A 172 8.63 -3.78 -10.29
CA GLU A 172 9.53 -2.64 -10.07
C GLU A 172 9.53 -2.17 -8.61
N PHE A 173 8.37 -2.20 -7.95
CA PHE A 173 8.30 -1.92 -6.51
C PHE A 173 9.04 -2.97 -5.66
N ILE A 174 8.94 -4.26 -6.02
CA ILE A 174 9.70 -5.34 -5.37
C ILE A 174 11.21 -5.10 -5.53
N GLU A 175 11.68 -4.73 -6.73
CA GLU A 175 13.09 -4.39 -6.95
C GLU A 175 13.52 -3.17 -6.13
N PHE A 176 12.68 -2.14 -6.06
CA PHE A 176 12.93 -0.96 -5.24
C PHE A 176 13.07 -1.29 -3.74
N VAL A 177 12.18 -2.11 -3.19
CA VAL A 177 12.26 -2.43 -1.75
C VAL A 177 13.38 -3.43 -1.43
N LYS A 178 13.89 -4.17 -2.40
CA LYS A 178 15.04 -5.08 -2.25
C LYS A 178 16.37 -4.33 -2.22
N ASP A 179 16.48 -3.22 -2.91
CA ASP A 179 17.70 -2.40 -3.02
C ASP A 179 17.59 -1.17 -2.10
N ASP A 180 18.34 -1.20 -0.99
CA ASP A 180 18.35 -0.06 -0.06
C ASP A 180 18.99 1.21 -0.66
N ALA A 181 19.83 1.08 -1.71
CA ALA A 181 20.46 2.20 -2.39
C ALA A 181 19.56 2.88 -3.43
N MET A 182 18.61 2.15 -4.03
CA MET A 182 17.69 2.70 -5.02
C MET A 182 16.79 3.77 -4.38
N THR A 183 16.73 4.95 -4.98
CA THR A 183 15.85 6.04 -4.52
C THR A 183 14.47 5.97 -5.18
N LEU A 184 13.49 6.70 -4.62
CA LEU A 184 12.19 6.88 -5.31
C LEU A 184 12.36 7.57 -6.67
N ALA A 185 13.34 8.46 -6.81
CA ALA A 185 13.66 9.11 -8.08
C ALA A 185 14.15 8.10 -9.13
N ASP A 186 14.99 7.14 -8.72
CA ASP A 186 15.45 6.05 -9.61
C ASP A 186 14.31 5.16 -10.06
N LEU A 187 13.42 4.77 -9.14
CA LEU A 187 12.22 4.00 -9.44
C LEU A 187 11.32 4.73 -10.44
N ARG A 188 11.05 6.02 -10.23
CA ARG A 188 10.25 6.84 -11.15
C ARG A 188 10.90 6.95 -12.53
N ALA A 189 12.21 7.14 -12.59
CA ALA A 189 12.93 7.22 -13.86
C ALA A 189 12.86 5.89 -14.66
N ARG A 190 13.01 4.74 -13.98
CA ARG A 190 12.86 3.40 -14.58
C ARG A 190 11.46 3.22 -15.17
N LEU A 191 10.43 3.48 -14.40
CA LEU A 191 9.04 3.36 -14.84
C LEU A 191 8.70 4.30 -16.01
N ALA A 192 9.14 5.55 -15.93
CA ALA A 192 8.94 6.49 -17.03
C ALA A 192 9.59 6.00 -18.34
N GLY A 193 10.79 5.39 -18.26
CA GLY A 193 11.48 4.80 -19.40
C GLY A 193 10.80 3.55 -19.97
N GLN A 194 10.12 2.74 -19.12
CA GLN A 194 9.39 1.56 -19.56
C GLN A 194 8.05 1.90 -20.23
N ILE A 195 7.34 2.88 -19.69
CA ILE A 195 6.02 3.28 -20.18
C ILE A 195 6.15 4.21 -21.42
N ARG A 196 7.24 4.96 -21.52
CA ARG A 196 7.57 5.85 -22.66
C ARG A 196 8.97 5.51 -23.19
N PRO A 197 9.11 4.39 -23.93
CA PRO A 197 10.39 3.96 -24.49
C PRO A 197 10.92 4.92 -25.56
#